data_3a5660de88974716bbb2deed2835cde2
#
_entry.id   3a5660de88974716bbb2deed2835cde2
#
_cell.length_a   1.000
_cell.length_b   1.000
_cell.length_c   1.000
_cell.angle_alpha   90.00
_cell.angle_beta   90.00
_cell.angle_gamma   90.00
#
_symmetry.space_group_name_H-M   'P 1'
#
loop_
_entity.id
_entity.type
_entity.pdbx_description
1 polymer ?
#
loop_
_entity_poly.entity_id
_entity_poly.type
_entity_poly.pdbx_seq_one_letter_code
_entity_poly.pdbx_strand_id
1 'polypeptide(L)'
;MSDIHFKRHRVFRETDGVIFYDISVEESNASDLVVHEGPAQSPPPDCVGGKQFYIHSFQDDYNRVISGTRIFELVNYDWRFPDHIVHLNVHSGALIIPRGTFHRSQSGEKGSIVINQAKRYDGFDANAEFYPVSCAENMQLYNILKTEKPVIHTLGE
;
A
#
# COMPACT_ATOMS: atom_id res chain seq x y z
N MET A 1 0.42 -18.91 -8.04
CA MET A 1 0.09 -18.26 -6.76
C MET A 1 0.27 -16.76 -6.91
N SER A 2 -0.65 -15.95 -6.43
CA SER A 2 -0.54 -14.48 -6.52
C SER A 2 0.45 -13.97 -5.48
N ASP A 3 1.28 -13.00 -5.86
CA ASP A 3 2.17 -12.30 -4.93
C ASP A 3 1.42 -11.24 -4.13
N ILE A 4 0.23 -10.86 -4.58
CA ILE A 4 -0.60 -9.86 -3.93
C ILE A 4 -1.63 -10.55 -3.03
N HIS A 5 -1.64 -10.17 -1.77
CA HIS A 5 -2.52 -10.73 -0.75
C HIS A 5 -3.32 -9.65 -0.05
N PHE A 6 -4.54 -10.04 0.34
CA PHE A 6 -5.46 -9.16 1.07
C PHE A 6 -5.91 -9.84 2.35
N LYS A 7 -6.05 -9.05 3.40
CA LYS A 7 -6.80 -9.47 4.58
C LYS A 7 -8.21 -8.89 4.47
N ARG A 8 -9.16 -9.76 4.21
CA ARG A 8 -10.54 -9.34 4.05
C ARG A 8 -11.16 -9.06 5.40
N HIS A 9 -12.00 -8.04 5.45
CA HIS A 9 -12.86 -7.83 6.60
C HIS A 9 -13.97 -8.88 6.62
N ARG A 10 -14.46 -9.17 7.79
CA ARG A 10 -15.44 -10.22 8.02
C ARG A 10 -16.69 -9.64 8.66
N VAL A 11 -17.84 -10.06 8.18
CA VAL A 11 -19.12 -9.69 8.80
C VAL A 11 -19.25 -10.49 10.11
N PHE A 12 -19.44 -9.80 11.22
CA PHE A 12 -19.71 -10.47 12.49
C PHE A 12 -21.12 -10.21 13.04
N ARG A 13 -21.81 -9.21 12.49
CA ARG A 13 -23.16 -8.88 12.90
C ARG A 13 -23.88 -8.14 11.78
N GLU A 14 -25.18 -8.43 11.62
CA GLU A 14 -26.06 -7.69 10.72
C GLU A 14 -27.36 -7.32 11.44
N THR A 15 -27.85 -6.13 11.18
CA THR A 15 -29.20 -5.68 11.54
C THR A 15 -29.81 -5.05 10.28
N ASP A 16 -31.06 -4.64 10.33
CA ASP A 16 -31.73 -4.07 9.16
C ASP A 16 -31.00 -2.82 8.67
N GLY A 17 -30.44 -2.91 7.45
CA GLY A 17 -29.73 -1.81 6.82
C GLY A 17 -28.35 -1.52 7.40
N VAL A 18 -27.84 -2.34 8.34
CA VAL A 18 -26.53 -2.13 8.99
C VAL A 18 -25.73 -3.42 9.00
N ILE A 19 -24.48 -3.32 8.55
CA ILE A 19 -23.53 -4.43 8.59
C ILE A 19 -22.37 -4.03 9.48
N PHE A 20 -22.03 -4.90 10.42
CA PHE A 20 -20.86 -4.71 11.30
C PHE A 20 -19.73 -5.61 10.82
N TYR A 21 -18.65 -4.96 10.38
CA TYR A 21 -17.46 -5.67 9.93
C TYR A 21 -16.40 -5.71 11.03
N ASP A 22 -15.79 -6.86 11.17
CA ASP A 22 -14.56 -7.00 11.94
C ASP A 22 -13.38 -6.75 11.00
N ILE A 23 -12.63 -5.70 11.28
CA ILE A 23 -11.45 -5.29 10.50
C ILE A 23 -10.15 -5.52 11.27
N SER A 24 -10.20 -6.32 12.33
CA SER A 24 -9.02 -6.61 13.15
C SER A 24 -7.90 -7.23 12.35
N VAL A 25 -6.68 -6.80 12.61
CA VAL A 25 -5.45 -7.42 12.15
C VAL A 25 -4.70 -7.85 13.40
N GLU A 26 -4.66 -9.17 13.68
CA GLU A 26 -4.07 -9.71 14.91
C GLU A 26 -2.61 -9.31 15.08
N GLU A 27 -1.89 -9.28 13.97
CA GLU A 27 -0.46 -8.99 13.96
C GLU A 27 -0.15 -7.51 14.21
N SER A 28 -1.15 -6.62 14.06
CA SER A 28 -0.94 -5.18 14.12
C SER A 28 -0.60 -4.70 15.54
N ASN A 29 0.41 -3.86 15.63
CA ASN A 29 0.82 -3.18 16.87
C ASN A 29 0.98 -1.67 16.67
N ALA A 30 0.59 -1.16 15.50
CA ALA A 30 0.61 0.28 15.20
C ALA A 30 -0.46 0.59 14.16
N SER A 31 -1.08 1.77 14.25
CA SER A 31 -2.12 2.18 13.31
C SER A 31 -1.92 3.61 12.91
N ASP A 32 -1.97 3.85 11.60
CA ASP A 32 -1.85 5.19 11.01
C ASP A 32 -3.09 5.50 10.18
N LEU A 33 -3.54 6.73 10.27
CA LEU A 33 -4.56 7.27 9.38
C LEU A 33 -3.86 8.14 8.34
N VAL A 34 -3.97 7.77 7.06
CA VAL A 34 -3.28 8.46 5.97
C VAL A 34 -4.31 9.13 5.06
N VAL A 35 -4.32 10.45 5.08
CA VAL A 35 -5.32 11.26 4.37
C VAL A 35 -4.69 11.94 3.17
N HIS A 36 -5.22 11.66 1.98
CA HIS A 36 -4.97 12.45 0.79
C HIS A 36 -6.16 13.39 0.60
N GLU A 37 -5.95 14.68 0.76
CA GLU A 37 -7.02 15.67 0.68
C GLU A 37 -7.50 15.96 -0.73
N GLY A 38 -6.72 15.57 -1.73
CA GLY A 38 -7.00 15.72 -3.15
C GLY A 38 -6.03 14.90 -3.93
N PRO A 39 -5.67 15.29 -5.18
CA PRO A 39 -4.63 14.61 -5.92
C PRO A 39 -3.34 14.65 -5.12
N ALA A 40 -2.79 13.49 -4.83
CA ALA A 40 -1.58 13.36 -4.02
C ALA A 40 -0.83 12.10 -4.37
N GLN A 41 0.47 12.13 -4.15
CA GLN A 41 1.35 10.96 -4.25
C GLN A 41 2.09 10.82 -2.93
N SER A 42 2.21 9.61 -2.44
CA SER A 42 2.94 9.28 -1.21
C SER A 42 3.90 8.12 -1.47
N PRO A 43 5.21 8.34 -1.47
CA PRO A 43 5.90 9.64 -1.32
C PRO A 43 5.65 10.57 -2.52
N PRO A 44 5.89 11.86 -2.36
CA PRO A 44 5.80 12.78 -3.49
C PRO A 44 6.90 12.46 -4.52
N PRO A 45 6.75 12.94 -5.77
CA PRO A 45 7.84 12.81 -6.75
C PRO A 45 9.11 13.50 -6.26
N ASP A 46 10.26 13.08 -6.77
CA ASP A 46 11.52 13.77 -6.50
C ASP A 46 11.59 15.13 -7.21
N CYS A 47 12.70 15.87 -7.04
CA CYS A 47 12.85 17.23 -7.57
C CYS A 47 12.84 17.31 -9.10
N VAL A 48 12.99 16.20 -9.82
CA VAL A 48 12.92 16.14 -11.29
C VAL A 48 11.67 15.40 -11.78
N GLY A 49 10.71 15.16 -10.89
CA GLY A 49 9.42 14.52 -11.23
C GLY A 49 9.48 13.00 -11.29
N GLY A 50 10.58 12.37 -10.87
CA GLY A 50 10.71 10.92 -10.84
C GLY A 50 9.96 10.29 -9.69
N LYS A 51 9.50 9.05 -9.88
CA LYS A 51 8.81 8.29 -8.84
C LYS A 51 9.72 8.02 -7.65
N GLN A 52 9.16 8.18 -6.46
CA GLN A 52 9.80 7.76 -5.21
C GLN A 52 8.95 6.68 -4.55
N PHE A 53 9.61 5.83 -3.78
CA PHE A 53 8.98 4.71 -3.07
C PHE A 53 9.41 4.71 -1.61
N TYR A 54 8.57 4.17 -0.74
CA TYR A 54 8.99 3.73 0.58
C TYR A 54 9.34 2.25 0.53
N ILE A 55 10.23 1.83 1.40
CA ILE A 55 10.52 0.42 1.67
C ILE A 55 10.76 0.26 3.17
N HIS A 56 10.12 -0.73 3.76
CA HIS A 56 10.26 -0.99 5.19
C HIS A 56 11.04 -2.28 5.42
N SER A 57 12.08 -2.18 6.22
CA SER A 57 12.85 -3.35 6.67
C SER A 57 12.23 -4.00 7.90
N PHE A 58 11.50 -3.22 8.72
CA PHE A 58 10.98 -3.64 10.02
C PHE A 58 9.50 -3.33 10.19
N GLN A 59 8.75 -3.29 9.10
CA GLN A 59 7.30 -3.07 9.15
C GLN A 59 6.60 -3.79 8.00
N ASP A 60 5.54 -4.53 8.33
CA ASP A 60 4.54 -4.96 7.36
C ASP A 60 3.37 -3.98 7.41
N ASP A 61 2.83 -3.65 6.25
CA ASP A 61 1.67 -2.78 6.13
C ASP A 61 0.41 -3.57 5.81
N TYR A 62 -0.71 -3.14 6.40
CA TYR A 62 -2.05 -3.63 6.07
C TYR A 62 -2.90 -2.41 5.79
N ASN A 63 -2.98 -2.03 4.51
CA ASN A 63 -3.63 -0.79 4.08
C ASN A 63 -5.06 -1.01 3.64
N ARG A 64 -5.99 -0.36 4.31
CA ARG A 64 -7.43 -0.44 4.04
C ARG A 64 -7.96 0.93 3.67
N VAL A 65 -8.60 1.03 2.51
CA VAL A 65 -9.30 2.26 2.10
C VAL A 65 -10.62 2.33 2.88
N ILE A 66 -10.84 3.46 3.54
CA ILE A 66 -12.09 3.73 4.25
C ILE A 66 -12.91 4.84 3.60
N SER A 67 -12.31 5.59 2.67
CA SER A 67 -13.01 6.59 1.87
C SER A 67 -12.27 6.82 0.56
N GLY A 68 -13.03 6.85 -0.53
CA GLY A 68 -12.48 7.08 -1.87
C GLY A 68 -11.81 5.84 -2.46
N THR A 69 -10.85 6.07 -3.33
CA THR A 69 -10.05 5.04 -3.98
C THR A 69 -8.60 5.42 -3.94
N ARG A 70 -7.72 4.44 -3.83
CA ARG A 70 -6.27 4.67 -3.84
C ARG A 70 -5.58 3.62 -4.70
N ILE A 71 -4.61 4.07 -5.49
CA ILE A 71 -3.81 3.20 -6.33
C ILE A 71 -2.46 3.01 -5.64
N PHE A 72 -2.06 1.75 -5.44
CA PHE A 72 -0.74 1.39 -4.93
C PHE A 72 0.09 0.78 -6.04
N GLU A 73 1.36 1.13 -6.08
CA GLU A 73 2.35 0.41 -6.87
C GLU A 73 3.29 -0.30 -5.90
N LEU A 74 3.46 -1.61 -6.10
CA LEU A 74 4.31 -2.47 -5.28
C LEU A 74 5.38 -3.10 -6.15
N VAL A 75 6.64 -2.99 -5.72
CA VAL A 75 7.76 -3.62 -6.40
C VAL A 75 8.54 -4.47 -5.40
N ASN A 76 8.68 -5.75 -5.72
CA ASN A 76 9.44 -6.69 -4.90
C ASN A 76 10.26 -7.61 -5.83
N TYR A 77 11.58 -7.59 -5.66
CA TYR A 77 12.51 -8.32 -6.52
C TYR A 77 12.36 -9.83 -6.46
N ASP A 78 11.84 -10.34 -5.34
CA ASP A 78 11.68 -11.78 -5.11
C ASP A 78 10.38 -12.35 -5.69
N TRP A 79 9.50 -11.49 -6.16
CA TRP A 79 8.25 -11.92 -6.75
C TRP A 79 8.44 -12.35 -8.21
N ARG A 80 7.62 -13.31 -8.63
CA ARG A 80 7.63 -13.80 -10.02
C ARG A 80 7.39 -12.66 -11.02
N PHE A 81 6.42 -11.80 -10.71
CA PHE A 81 6.16 -10.55 -11.43
C PHE A 81 6.47 -9.41 -10.46
N PRO A 82 7.61 -8.73 -10.60
CA PRO A 82 8.07 -7.83 -9.55
C PRO A 82 7.27 -6.54 -9.40
N ASP A 83 6.55 -6.09 -10.43
CA ASP A 83 5.82 -4.81 -10.42
C ASP A 83 4.32 -5.04 -10.50
N HIS A 84 3.60 -4.55 -9.48
CA HIS A 84 2.14 -4.66 -9.40
C HIS A 84 1.52 -3.29 -9.13
N ILE A 85 0.42 -3.01 -9.84
CA ILE A 85 -0.42 -1.82 -9.60
C ILE A 85 -1.77 -2.32 -9.09
N VAL A 86 -2.16 -1.86 -7.91
CA VAL A 86 -3.35 -2.35 -7.21
C VAL A 86 -4.31 -1.19 -6.95
N HIS A 87 -5.51 -1.30 -7.50
CA HIS A 87 -6.57 -0.31 -7.28
C HIS A 87 -7.39 -0.74 -6.07
N LEU A 88 -7.36 0.06 -5.01
CA LEU A 88 -8.10 -0.20 -3.78
C LEU A 88 -9.32 0.69 -3.66
N ASN A 89 -10.40 0.10 -3.16
CA ASN A 89 -11.61 0.82 -2.74
C ASN A 89 -12.06 0.31 -1.36
N VAL A 90 -13.17 0.83 -0.86
CA VAL A 90 -13.68 0.49 0.47
C VAL A 90 -14.08 -0.98 0.63
N HIS A 91 -14.24 -1.71 -0.48
CA HIS A 91 -14.64 -3.13 -0.47
C HIS A 91 -13.47 -4.10 -0.62
N SER A 92 -12.25 -3.59 -0.84
CA SER A 92 -11.09 -4.42 -1.20
C SER A 92 -10.55 -5.28 -0.05
N GLY A 93 -10.78 -4.89 1.19
CA GLY A 93 -10.05 -5.42 2.33
C GLY A 93 -8.71 -4.71 2.49
N ALA A 94 -7.88 -5.20 3.38
CA ALA A 94 -6.56 -4.62 3.61
C ALA A 94 -5.53 -5.24 2.67
N LEU A 95 -4.86 -4.40 1.88
CA LEU A 95 -3.73 -4.83 1.06
C LEU A 95 -2.53 -5.09 1.97
N ILE A 96 -1.97 -6.27 1.87
CA ILE A 96 -0.81 -6.67 2.65
C ILE A 96 0.45 -6.29 1.87
N ILE A 97 1.27 -5.42 2.47
CA ILE A 97 2.57 -5.04 1.90
C ILE A 97 3.64 -5.56 2.85
N PRO A 98 4.26 -6.71 2.53
CA PRO A 98 5.28 -7.26 3.40
C PRO A 98 6.53 -6.40 3.39
N ARG A 99 7.26 -6.41 4.49
CA ARG A 99 8.56 -5.73 4.56
C ARG A 99 9.46 -6.19 3.41
N GLY A 100 10.33 -5.30 2.95
CA GLY A 100 11.16 -5.56 1.78
C GLY A 100 10.49 -5.28 0.45
N THR A 101 9.26 -4.73 0.46
CA THR A 101 8.52 -4.36 -0.75
C THR A 101 8.55 -2.84 -0.92
N PHE A 102 9.04 -2.38 -2.07
CA PHE A 102 8.91 -0.97 -2.43
C PHE A 102 7.45 -0.66 -2.70
N HIS A 103 6.96 0.45 -2.16
CA HIS A 103 5.58 0.84 -2.37
C HIS A 103 5.40 2.35 -2.45
N ARG A 104 4.41 2.75 -3.22
CA ARG A 104 3.93 4.12 -3.33
C ARG A 104 2.43 4.10 -3.55
N SER A 105 1.79 5.21 -3.25
CA SER A 105 0.35 5.32 -3.50
C SER A 105 -0.02 6.68 -4.07
N GLN A 106 -1.15 6.73 -4.76
CA GLN A 106 -1.68 7.96 -5.33
C GLN A 106 -3.19 7.99 -5.29
N SER A 107 -3.73 9.20 -5.22
CA SER A 107 -5.16 9.48 -5.28
C SER A 107 -5.47 10.45 -6.39
N GLY A 108 -6.70 10.39 -6.91
CA GLY A 108 -7.25 11.38 -7.83
C GLY A 108 -7.78 12.62 -7.11
N GLU A 109 -8.55 13.43 -7.82
CA GLU A 109 -9.01 14.75 -7.35
C GLU A 109 -9.80 14.73 -6.06
N LYS A 110 -10.52 13.65 -5.79
CA LYS A 110 -11.35 13.53 -4.58
C LYS A 110 -10.56 13.10 -3.34
N GLY A 111 -9.29 12.74 -3.53
CA GLY A 111 -8.48 12.20 -2.45
C GLY A 111 -8.92 10.82 -1.99
N SER A 112 -8.39 10.40 -0.86
CA SER A 112 -8.76 9.13 -0.23
C SER A 112 -8.28 9.09 1.21
N ILE A 113 -8.87 8.21 2.00
CA ILE A 113 -8.46 7.97 3.39
C ILE A 113 -8.16 6.48 3.53
N VAL A 114 -7.00 6.18 4.10
CA VAL A 114 -6.51 4.83 4.33
C VAL A 114 -6.16 4.67 5.80
N ILE A 115 -6.51 3.53 6.37
CA ILE A 115 -5.95 3.09 7.65
C ILE A 115 -4.89 2.04 7.36
N ASN A 116 -3.69 2.24 7.89
CA ASN A 116 -2.64 1.25 7.89
C ASN A 116 -2.59 0.60 9.28
N GLN A 117 -2.95 -0.68 9.34
CA GLN A 117 -2.84 -1.48 10.56
C GLN A 117 -1.52 -2.24 10.50
N ALA A 118 -0.44 -1.55 10.81
CA ALA A 118 0.92 -2.05 10.60
C ALA A 118 1.37 -3.01 11.68
N LYS A 119 2.28 -3.90 11.32
CA LYS A 119 3.09 -4.66 12.26
C LYS A 119 4.51 -4.14 12.21
N ARG A 120 4.98 -3.62 13.33
CA ARG A 120 6.36 -3.15 13.52
C ARG A 120 7.16 -4.19 14.28
N TYR A 121 8.33 -4.51 13.74
CA TYR A 121 9.28 -5.46 14.33
C TYR A 121 10.32 -4.72 15.17
N ASP A 122 11.03 -5.46 16.00
CA ASP A 122 12.18 -4.91 16.72
C ASP A 122 13.19 -4.35 15.73
N GLY A 123 13.71 -3.17 16.01
CA GLY A 123 14.60 -2.45 15.09
C GLY A 123 13.91 -1.38 14.26
N PHE A 124 12.58 -1.25 14.35
CA PHE A 124 11.85 -0.20 13.66
C PHE A 124 12.36 1.18 14.10
N ASP A 125 12.70 2.01 13.12
CA ASP A 125 13.09 3.42 13.31
C ASP A 125 12.37 4.27 12.27
N ALA A 126 11.46 5.13 12.72
CA ALA A 126 10.64 5.94 11.84
C ALA A 126 11.46 6.80 10.87
N ASN A 127 12.61 7.30 11.29
CA ASN A 127 13.46 8.12 10.42
C ASN A 127 14.04 7.32 9.24
N ALA A 128 14.37 6.04 9.47
CA ALA A 128 14.86 5.16 8.40
C ALA A 128 13.73 4.57 7.55
N GLU A 129 12.63 4.16 8.19
CA GLU A 129 11.55 3.46 7.52
C GLU A 129 10.74 4.36 6.58
N PHE A 130 10.63 5.64 6.92
CA PHE A 130 9.81 6.59 6.15
C PHE A 130 10.65 7.52 5.27
N TYR A 131 11.87 7.10 4.93
CA TYR A 131 12.73 7.84 4.02
C TYR A 131 12.40 7.47 2.57
N PRO A 132 12.05 8.46 1.70
CA PRO A 132 11.75 8.16 0.30
C PRO A 132 12.98 7.71 -0.49
N VAL A 133 12.80 6.70 -1.32
CA VAL A 133 13.82 6.20 -2.26
C VAL A 133 13.43 6.58 -3.66
N SER A 134 14.25 7.39 -4.33
CA SER A 134 14.04 7.74 -5.74
C SER A 134 14.39 6.55 -6.63
N CYS A 135 13.54 6.25 -7.61
CA CYS A 135 13.83 5.20 -8.58
C CYS A 135 15.10 5.49 -9.38
N ALA A 136 15.43 6.77 -9.58
CA ALA A 136 16.66 7.17 -10.28
C ALA A 136 17.94 6.84 -9.51
N GLU A 137 17.83 6.71 -8.18
CA GLU A 137 18.98 6.43 -7.29
C GLU A 137 19.13 4.95 -6.98
N ASN A 138 18.19 4.11 -7.41
CA ASN A 138 18.24 2.67 -7.20
C ASN A 138 18.20 1.97 -8.55
N MET A 139 19.33 1.45 -8.99
CA MET A 139 19.49 0.89 -10.32
C MET A 139 18.60 -0.33 -10.57
N GLN A 140 18.44 -1.19 -9.57
CA GLN A 140 17.62 -2.39 -9.69
C GLN A 140 16.12 -2.02 -9.79
N LEU A 141 15.68 -1.10 -8.96
CA LEU A 141 14.31 -0.57 -9.02
C LEU A 141 14.04 0.12 -10.36
N TYR A 142 14.97 0.96 -10.79
CA TYR A 142 14.88 1.65 -12.08
C TYR A 142 14.74 0.66 -13.24
N ASN A 143 15.56 -0.37 -13.27
CA ASN A 143 15.53 -1.37 -14.33
C ASN A 143 14.20 -2.14 -14.36
N ILE A 144 13.67 -2.51 -13.21
CA ILE A 144 12.37 -3.19 -13.12
C ILE A 144 11.26 -2.30 -13.67
N LEU A 145 11.19 -1.05 -13.25
CA LEU A 145 10.17 -0.12 -13.71
C LEU A 145 10.26 0.15 -15.21
N LYS A 146 11.45 0.07 -15.78
CA LYS A 146 11.69 0.31 -17.20
C LYS A 146 11.40 -0.93 -18.07
N THR A 147 11.69 -2.13 -17.58
CA THR A 147 11.69 -3.35 -18.39
C THR A 147 10.52 -4.28 -18.12
N GLU A 148 9.97 -4.25 -16.90
CA GLU A 148 8.86 -5.12 -16.52
C GLU A 148 7.52 -4.44 -16.79
N LYS A 149 6.58 -5.19 -17.33
CA LYS A 149 5.21 -4.72 -17.48
C LYS A 149 4.47 -4.96 -16.15
N PRO A 150 3.88 -3.94 -15.55
CA PRO A 150 3.17 -4.14 -14.28
C PRO A 150 1.93 -5.01 -14.44
N VAL A 151 1.67 -5.84 -13.45
CA VAL A 151 0.42 -6.59 -13.30
C VAL A 151 -0.61 -5.66 -12.67
N ILE A 152 -1.74 -5.46 -13.34
CA ILE A 152 -2.79 -4.55 -12.89
C ILE A 152 -3.86 -5.35 -12.17
N HIS A 153 -4.18 -4.91 -10.95
CA HIS A 153 -5.26 -5.49 -10.14
C HIS A 153 -6.35 -4.44 -9.96
N THR A 154 -7.53 -4.71 -10.51
CA THR A 154 -8.73 -3.90 -10.30
C THR A 154 -9.68 -4.70 -9.44
N LEU A 155 -10.06 -4.14 -8.29
CA LEU A 155 -10.86 -4.82 -7.29
C LEU A 155 -12.24 -4.16 -7.16
N GLY A 156 -13.23 -4.96 -6.79
CA GLY A 156 -14.59 -4.46 -6.60
C GLY A 156 -15.46 -4.56 -7.82
N GLU A 157 -15.03 -5.29 -8.82
CA GLU A 157 -15.87 -5.63 -9.95
C GLU A 157 -16.65 -6.93 -9.68
#